data_8c5d3cda9c5f0de414b8a390a510f6d6
#
_entry.id   8c5d3cda9c5f0de414b8a390a510f6d6
#
_cell.length_a   1.000
_cell.length_b   1.000
_cell.length_c   1.000
_cell.angle_alpha   90.00
_cell.angle_beta   90.00
_cell.angle_gamma   90.00
#
_symmetry.space_group_name_H-M   'P 1'
#
loop_
_entity.id
_entity.type
_entity.pdbx_description
1 polymer ?
#
loop_
_entity_poly.entity_id
_entity_poly.type
_entity_poly.pdbx_seq_one_letter_code
_entity_poly.pdbx_strand_id
1 'polypeptide(L)'
;MKKTKLLIFDIDGTLIDSVSGYHEVIINAMTDLGIENIDTDFNALKHHTDSYALKYNYENFFDKELPVNLLDQFENLIVTYLKTQPKTIAIKGVDKILNQLRDSEYAFAFATGSLPESAILKMKSAGLEMNAALLATSKTSFSREGFVLEAIEKAKSYYNVTEFEQIISVGDGIWDLKTAQNLDLDFIGIGTKNKAVMEANGMECWFEDFTNFEISNSCLS
;
A
#
# COMPACT_ATOMS: atom_id res chain seq x y z
N MET A 1 -19.75 -7.37 16.22
CA MET A 1 -19.55 -8.78 15.77
C MET A 1 -18.10 -9.15 16.04
N LYS A 2 -17.81 -10.42 16.38
CA LYS A 2 -16.41 -10.86 16.54
C LYS A 2 -15.71 -10.84 15.18
N LYS A 3 -14.52 -10.26 15.11
CA LYS A 3 -13.71 -10.24 13.89
C LYS A 3 -12.94 -11.54 13.76
N THR A 4 -13.23 -12.34 12.74
CA THR A 4 -12.58 -13.65 12.53
C THR A 4 -11.72 -13.68 11.27
N LYS A 5 -11.93 -12.76 10.34
CA LYS A 5 -11.20 -12.65 9.07
C LYS A 5 -10.58 -11.25 8.93
N LEU A 6 -9.51 -11.13 8.16
CA LEU A 6 -8.81 -9.86 7.93
C LEU A 6 -8.65 -9.58 6.44
N LEU A 7 -9.01 -8.36 6.03
CA LEU A 7 -8.64 -7.80 4.72
C LEU A 7 -7.50 -6.80 4.93
N ILE A 8 -6.43 -6.95 4.17
CA ILE A 8 -5.30 -6.01 4.16
C ILE A 8 -5.31 -5.31 2.81
N PHE A 9 -5.62 -4.01 2.82
CA PHE A 9 -5.70 -3.20 1.61
C PHE A 9 -4.37 -2.50 1.34
N ASP A 10 -3.85 -2.65 0.10
CA ASP A 10 -2.97 -1.64 -0.45
C ASP A 10 -3.74 -0.33 -0.66
N ILE A 11 -3.04 0.78 -0.86
CA ILE A 11 -3.63 2.12 -0.95
C ILE A 11 -3.62 2.62 -2.39
N ASP A 12 -2.43 2.80 -2.98
CA ASP A 12 -2.26 3.45 -4.28
C ASP A 12 -2.62 2.51 -5.44
N GLY A 13 -3.62 2.84 -6.22
CA GLY A 13 -4.18 1.98 -7.27
C GLY A 13 -5.26 1.02 -6.78
N THR A 14 -5.41 0.86 -5.46
CA THR A 14 -6.37 -0.05 -4.82
C THR A 14 -7.55 0.70 -4.19
N LEU A 15 -7.30 1.55 -3.20
CA LEU A 15 -8.34 2.36 -2.55
C LEU A 15 -8.48 3.74 -3.17
N ILE A 16 -7.40 4.28 -3.69
CA ILE A 16 -7.33 5.58 -4.34
C ILE A 16 -6.65 5.44 -5.70
N ASP A 17 -7.03 6.30 -6.63
CA ASP A 17 -6.33 6.42 -7.89
C ASP A 17 -4.89 6.85 -7.64
N SER A 18 -3.94 6.20 -8.30
CA SER A 18 -2.53 6.57 -8.16
C SER A 18 -2.34 8.04 -8.56
N VAL A 19 -1.62 8.79 -7.72
CA VAL A 19 -1.33 10.19 -8.02
C VAL A 19 -0.56 10.28 -9.33
N SER A 20 -1.14 10.94 -10.33
CA SER A 20 -0.44 11.24 -11.56
C SER A 20 0.82 12.04 -11.23
N GLY A 21 1.99 11.59 -11.71
CA GLY A 21 3.25 12.27 -11.41
C GLY A 21 3.85 11.92 -10.03
N TYR A 22 3.35 10.90 -9.31
CA TYR A 22 3.94 10.51 -8.02
C TYR A 22 5.43 10.13 -8.13
N HIS A 23 5.83 9.50 -9.22
CA HIS A 23 7.25 9.24 -9.50
C HIS A 23 8.07 10.54 -9.57
N GLU A 24 7.54 11.61 -10.15
CA GLU A 24 8.20 12.93 -10.17
C GLU A 24 8.31 13.52 -8.77
N VAL A 25 7.31 13.33 -7.92
CA VAL A 25 7.36 13.75 -6.51
C VAL A 25 8.52 13.05 -5.78
N ILE A 26 8.67 11.75 -5.96
CA ILE A 26 9.75 10.94 -5.39
C ILE A 26 11.12 11.41 -5.91
N ILE A 27 11.25 11.61 -7.22
CA ILE A 27 12.50 12.08 -7.85
C ILE A 27 12.87 13.48 -7.36
N ASN A 28 11.93 14.41 -7.32
CA ASN A 28 12.18 15.78 -6.84
C ASN A 28 12.61 15.78 -5.36
N ALA A 29 11.95 14.98 -4.53
CA ALA A 29 12.32 14.85 -3.13
C ALA A 29 13.75 14.28 -2.93
N MET A 30 14.16 13.29 -3.75
CA MET A 30 15.54 12.78 -3.73
C MET A 30 16.54 13.81 -4.24
N THR A 31 16.18 14.58 -5.29
CA THR A 31 17.02 15.66 -5.83
C THR A 31 17.27 16.74 -4.78
N ASP A 32 16.24 17.14 -4.02
CA ASP A 32 16.39 18.12 -2.92
C ASP A 32 17.24 17.60 -1.76
N LEU A 33 17.37 16.28 -1.63
CA LEU A 33 18.33 15.65 -0.70
C LEU A 33 19.77 15.58 -1.26
N GLY A 34 20.01 16.12 -2.46
CA GLY A 34 21.31 16.16 -3.10
C GLY A 34 21.69 14.85 -3.82
N ILE A 35 20.74 13.97 -4.11
CA ILE A 35 20.98 12.74 -4.87
C ILE A 35 20.90 13.08 -6.36
N GLU A 36 21.99 12.83 -7.09
CA GLU A 36 22.06 12.98 -8.54
C GLU A 36 22.03 11.60 -9.23
N ASN A 37 21.78 11.56 -10.53
CA ASN A 37 21.74 10.33 -11.32
C ASN A 37 20.78 9.27 -10.76
N ILE A 38 19.58 9.71 -10.35
CA ILE A 38 18.53 8.85 -9.77
C ILE A 38 18.12 7.78 -10.77
N ASP A 39 18.16 6.51 -10.35
CA ASP A 39 17.53 5.42 -11.08
C ASP A 39 16.01 5.55 -10.95
N THR A 40 15.36 5.82 -12.07
CA THR A 40 13.92 6.07 -12.14
C THR A 40 13.09 4.83 -12.49
N ASP A 41 13.73 3.70 -12.78
CA ASP A 41 13.02 2.42 -12.97
C ASP A 41 12.69 1.76 -11.63
N PHE A 42 11.78 2.40 -10.90
CA PHE A 42 11.35 1.89 -9.58
C PHE A 42 10.70 0.50 -9.65
N ASN A 43 10.21 0.09 -10.84
CA ASN A 43 9.64 -1.26 -11.01
C ASN A 43 10.71 -2.35 -11.05
N ALA A 44 11.94 -2.02 -11.46
CA ALA A 44 13.07 -2.95 -11.45
C ALA A 44 13.71 -3.10 -10.07
N LEU A 45 13.37 -2.24 -9.10
CA LEU A 45 13.93 -2.31 -7.76
C LEU A 45 13.47 -3.57 -7.02
N LYS A 46 14.34 -4.10 -6.16
CA LYS A 46 14.06 -5.30 -5.34
C LYS A 46 12.76 -5.17 -4.53
N HIS A 47 12.49 -3.97 -4.00
CA HIS A 47 11.26 -3.66 -3.27
C HIS A 47 10.61 -2.41 -3.87
N HIS A 48 9.36 -2.51 -4.23
CA HIS A 48 8.58 -1.42 -4.81
C HIS A 48 7.98 -0.57 -3.68
N THR A 49 8.82 0.25 -3.04
CA THR A 49 8.47 1.11 -1.90
C THR A 49 9.26 2.42 -1.92
N ASP A 50 8.67 3.51 -1.38
CA ASP A 50 9.30 4.83 -1.30
C ASP A 50 10.62 4.77 -0.52
N SER A 51 10.61 4.08 0.62
CA SER A 51 11.79 3.97 1.48
C SER A 51 12.94 3.20 0.83
N TYR A 52 12.63 2.15 0.07
CA TYR A 52 13.67 1.40 -0.64
C TYR A 52 14.20 2.17 -1.86
N ALA A 53 13.34 2.90 -2.57
CA ALA A 53 13.76 3.76 -3.66
C ALA A 53 14.77 4.82 -3.16
N LEU A 54 14.49 5.46 -2.02
CA LEU A 54 15.45 6.37 -1.38
C LEU A 54 16.75 5.64 -1.00
N LYS A 55 16.62 4.51 -0.29
CA LYS A 55 17.80 3.74 0.17
C LYS A 55 18.71 3.38 -1.00
N TYR A 56 18.14 2.78 -2.04
CA TYR A 56 18.88 2.33 -3.22
C TYR A 56 19.60 3.48 -3.91
N ASN A 57 18.92 4.58 -4.19
CA ASN A 57 19.50 5.72 -4.89
C ASN A 57 20.56 6.45 -4.02
N TYR A 58 20.30 6.60 -2.71
CA TYR A 58 21.23 7.23 -1.79
C TYR A 58 22.54 6.43 -1.67
N GLU A 59 22.44 5.12 -1.45
CA GLU A 59 23.61 4.25 -1.26
C GLU A 59 24.44 4.13 -2.53
N ASN A 60 23.80 4.07 -3.70
CA ASN A 60 24.50 4.04 -4.99
C ASN A 60 25.19 5.38 -5.32
N PHE A 61 24.60 6.50 -4.93
CA PHE A 61 25.16 7.82 -5.24
C PHE A 61 26.29 8.22 -4.27
N PHE A 62 26.10 8.02 -2.96
CA PHE A 62 27.07 8.45 -1.95
C PHE A 62 28.09 7.38 -1.53
N ASP A 63 27.91 6.12 -1.93
CA ASP A 63 28.70 4.97 -1.46
C ASP A 63 28.72 4.87 0.08
N LYS A 64 27.55 5.10 0.71
CA LYS A 64 27.35 5.13 2.16
C LYS A 64 25.97 4.60 2.52
N GLU A 65 25.86 4.01 3.71
CA GLU A 65 24.56 3.61 4.25
C GLU A 65 23.60 4.80 4.42
N LEU A 66 22.31 4.54 4.19
CA LEU A 66 21.25 5.54 4.36
C LEU A 66 21.18 6.00 5.83
N PRO A 67 21.38 7.31 6.14
CA PRO A 67 21.21 7.83 7.48
C PRO A 67 19.79 7.69 8.00
N VAL A 68 19.62 7.28 9.25
CA VAL A 68 18.30 7.02 9.86
C VAL A 68 17.35 8.22 9.76
N ASN A 69 17.84 9.42 9.95
CA ASN A 69 17.04 10.65 9.91
C ASN A 69 16.70 11.15 8.50
N LEU A 70 17.31 10.57 7.46
CA LEU A 70 17.08 11.03 6.09
C LEU A 70 15.70 10.62 5.59
N LEU A 71 15.18 9.50 6.07
CA LEU A 71 13.83 9.03 5.72
C LEU A 71 12.74 10.01 6.17
N ASP A 72 12.90 10.64 7.34
CA ASP A 72 11.96 11.68 7.82
C ASP A 72 12.05 12.96 6.97
N GLN A 73 13.25 13.35 6.56
CA GLN A 73 13.43 14.51 5.66
C GLN A 73 12.81 14.24 4.29
N PHE A 74 13.04 13.05 3.75
CA PHE A 74 12.45 12.62 2.49
C PHE A 74 10.92 12.63 2.54
N GLU A 75 10.32 12.08 3.59
CA GLU A 75 8.87 12.09 3.80
C GLU A 75 8.31 13.52 3.83
N ASN A 76 8.96 14.44 4.53
CA ASN A 76 8.55 15.85 4.58
C ASN A 76 8.59 16.53 3.20
N LEU A 77 9.57 16.22 2.38
CA LEU A 77 9.67 16.70 1.00
C LEU A 77 8.55 16.12 0.13
N ILE A 78 8.30 14.81 0.20
CA ILE A 78 7.19 14.16 -0.50
C ILE A 78 5.86 14.84 -0.13
N VAL A 79 5.59 15.04 1.16
CA VAL A 79 4.36 15.70 1.64
C VAL A 79 4.27 17.13 1.11
N THR A 80 5.39 17.85 1.01
CA THR A 80 5.42 19.20 0.46
C THR A 80 5.05 19.21 -1.02
N TYR A 81 5.63 18.33 -1.81
CA TYR A 81 5.30 18.20 -3.24
C TYR A 81 3.87 17.69 -3.47
N LEU A 82 3.39 16.71 -2.68
CA LEU A 82 2.03 16.22 -2.79
C LEU A 82 0.95 17.30 -2.59
N LYS A 83 1.20 18.29 -1.73
CA LYS A 83 0.27 19.41 -1.52
C LYS A 83 0.08 20.28 -2.77
N THR A 84 0.98 20.22 -3.73
CA THR A 84 0.89 20.95 -5.00
C THR A 84 0.25 20.12 -6.12
N GLN A 85 0.04 18.82 -5.90
CA GLN A 85 -0.55 17.91 -6.87
C GLN A 85 -2.08 18.02 -6.91
N PRO A 86 -2.74 17.60 -8.00
CA PRO A 86 -4.18 17.44 -8.04
C PRO A 86 -4.69 16.53 -6.90
N LYS A 87 -5.94 16.73 -6.52
CA LYS A 87 -6.58 15.87 -5.51
C LYS A 87 -6.62 14.42 -5.99
N THR A 88 -6.29 13.51 -5.11
CA THR A 88 -6.47 12.08 -5.30
C THR A 88 -7.97 11.74 -5.33
N ILE A 89 -8.35 10.74 -6.10
CA ILE A 89 -9.74 10.29 -6.24
C ILE A 89 -9.86 8.89 -5.63
N ALA A 90 -10.92 8.67 -4.85
CA ALA A 90 -11.23 7.34 -4.33
C ALA A 90 -11.68 6.40 -5.46
N ILE A 91 -11.21 5.15 -5.44
CA ILE A 91 -11.73 4.11 -6.33
C ILE A 91 -13.22 3.87 -6.01
N LYS A 92 -14.02 3.64 -7.04
CA LYS A 92 -15.48 3.50 -6.88
C LYS A 92 -15.84 2.41 -5.88
N GLY A 93 -16.74 2.72 -4.97
CA GLY A 93 -17.28 1.79 -3.99
C GLY A 93 -16.43 1.61 -2.73
N VAL A 94 -15.26 2.25 -2.61
CA VAL A 94 -14.39 2.17 -1.41
C VAL A 94 -15.14 2.57 -0.14
N ASP A 95 -15.86 3.70 -0.15
CA ASP A 95 -16.64 4.14 1.01
C ASP A 95 -17.67 3.09 1.44
N LYS A 96 -18.35 2.50 0.47
CA LYS A 96 -19.37 1.47 0.72
C LYS A 96 -18.73 0.25 1.38
N ILE A 97 -17.64 -0.27 0.83
CA ILE A 97 -17.01 -1.48 1.37
C ILE A 97 -16.39 -1.23 2.75
N LEU A 98 -15.68 -0.14 2.96
CA LEU A 98 -15.11 0.17 4.28
C LEU A 98 -16.19 0.33 5.35
N ASN A 99 -17.35 0.90 5.02
CA ASN A 99 -18.48 1.00 5.94
C ASN A 99 -19.11 -0.38 6.21
N GLN A 100 -19.30 -1.22 5.19
CA GLN A 100 -19.82 -2.59 5.36
C GLN A 100 -18.91 -3.45 6.25
N LEU A 101 -17.60 -3.31 6.11
CA LEU A 101 -16.62 -4.07 6.91
C LEU A 101 -16.69 -3.73 8.40
N ARG A 102 -17.07 -2.50 8.79
CA ARG A 102 -17.19 -2.10 10.20
C ARG A 102 -18.18 -3.00 10.97
N ASP A 103 -19.28 -3.37 10.34
CA ASP A 103 -20.37 -4.13 10.95
C ASP A 103 -20.34 -5.63 10.57
N SER A 104 -19.29 -6.12 9.95
CA SER A 104 -19.13 -7.50 9.49
C SER A 104 -18.17 -8.31 10.39
N GLU A 105 -18.00 -9.60 10.10
CA GLU A 105 -16.97 -10.46 10.71
C GLU A 105 -15.54 -10.15 10.21
N TYR A 106 -15.40 -9.31 9.17
CA TYR A 106 -14.12 -8.94 8.63
C TYR A 106 -13.52 -7.75 9.38
N ALA A 107 -12.31 -7.92 9.91
CA ALA A 107 -11.41 -6.83 10.24
C ALA A 107 -10.80 -6.26 8.95
N PHE A 108 -10.25 -5.05 9.03
CA PHE A 108 -9.43 -4.53 7.93
C PHE A 108 -8.24 -3.73 8.46
N ALA A 109 -7.16 -3.71 7.68
CA ALA A 109 -5.97 -2.92 7.90
C ALA A 109 -5.44 -2.40 6.55
N PHE A 110 -4.46 -1.52 6.59
CA PHE A 110 -3.84 -0.92 5.42
C PHE A 110 -2.34 -1.21 5.42
N ALA A 111 -1.81 -1.62 4.27
CA ALA A 111 -0.40 -1.91 4.06
C ALA A 111 0.06 -1.26 2.76
N THR A 112 0.98 -0.29 2.82
CA THR A 112 1.39 0.48 1.64
C THR A 112 2.91 0.64 1.53
N GLY A 113 3.40 0.65 0.29
CA GLY A 113 4.78 1.01 -0.03
C GLY A 113 5.11 2.50 0.18
N SER A 114 4.11 3.34 0.40
CA SER A 114 4.29 4.76 0.72
C SER A 114 4.75 4.98 2.16
N LEU A 115 5.25 6.19 2.45
CA LEU A 115 5.56 6.63 3.81
C LEU A 115 4.28 7.12 4.53
N PRO A 116 4.22 7.10 5.88
CA PRO A 116 3.00 7.32 6.66
C PRO A 116 2.25 8.62 6.33
N GLU A 117 2.94 9.76 6.42
CA GLU A 117 2.31 11.06 6.23
C GLU A 117 1.85 11.27 4.78
N SER A 118 2.59 10.69 3.81
CA SER A 118 2.18 10.72 2.39
C SER A 118 0.94 9.87 2.14
N ALA A 119 0.86 8.67 2.73
CA ALA A 119 -0.31 7.81 2.64
C ALA A 119 -1.56 8.46 3.25
N ILE A 120 -1.43 9.02 4.47
CA ILE A 120 -2.51 9.73 5.17
C ILE A 120 -2.99 10.94 4.35
N LEU A 121 -2.05 11.73 3.80
CA LEU A 121 -2.39 12.90 2.99
C LEU A 121 -3.16 12.51 1.72
N LYS A 122 -2.72 11.47 1.01
CA LYS A 122 -3.39 10.97 -0.20
C LYS A 122 -4.80 10.47 0.11
N MET A 123 -4.98 9.63 1.14
CA MET A 123 -6.30 9.14 1.58
C MET A 123 -7.23 10.30 1.95
N LYS A 124 -6.74 11.26 2.75
CA LYS A 124 -7.50 12.46 3.13
C LYS A 124 -7.88 13.31 1.91
N SER A 125 -6.98 13.46 0.93
CA SER A 125 -7.24 14.18 -0.31
C SER A 125 -8.36 13.53 -1.13
N ALA A 126 -8.47 12.19 -1.08
CA ALA A 126 -9.54 11.42 -1.70
C ALA A 126 -10.86 11.45 -0.89
N GLY A 127 -10.91 12.11 0.26
CA GLY A 127 -12.08 12.15 1.14
C GLY A 127 -12.26 10.89 2.00
N LEU A 128 -11.24 10.05 2.10
CA LEU A 128 -11.27 8.81 2.89
C LEU A 128 -10.63 9.02 4.26
N GLU A 129 -11.35 8.60 5.30
CA GLU A 129 -10.81 8.57 6.66
C GLU A 129 -10.07 7.26 6.91
N MET A 130 -8.87 7.37 7.48
CA MET A 130 -8.04 6.23 7.83
C MET A 130 -7.60 6.29 9.29
N ASN A 131 -7.72 5.15 9.98
CA ASN A 131 -7.17 5.03 11.32
C ASN A 131 -5.68 4.67 11.25
N ALA A 132 -4.82 5.57 11.70
CA ALA A 132 -3.37 5.37 11.70
C ALA A 132 -2.93 4.12 12.52
N ALA A 133 -3.73 3.69 13.52
CA ALA A 133 -3.44 2.46 14.26
C ALA A 133 -3.55 1.18 13.41
N LEU A 134 -4.21 1.24 12.25
CA LEU A 134 -4.37 0.14 11.30
C LEU A 134 -3.49 0.30 10.04
N LEU A 135 -2.61 1.30 10.01
CA LEU A 135 -1.73 1.58 8.88
C LEU A 135 -0.33 1.02 9.13
N ALA A 136 0.15 0.19 8.22
CA ALA A 136 1.54 -0.23 8.11
C ALA A 136 2.15 0.31 6.80
N THR A 137 3.41 0.72 6.83
CA THR A 137 4.04 1.48 5.75
C THR A 137 5.49 1.05 5.53
N SER A 138 6.08 1.52 4.43
CA SER A 138 7.48 1.26 4.16
C SER A 138 8.46 1.95 5.12
N LYS A 139 7.99 2.73 6.08
CA LYS A 139 8.86 3.39 7.09
C LYS A 139 9.52 2.39 8.05
N THR A 140 8.82 1.32 8.38
CA THR A 140 9.29 0.29 9.33
C THR A 140 9.96 -0.87 8.64
N SER A 141 9.68 -1.11 7.37
CA SER A 141 10.28 -2.19 6.58
C SER A 141 10.41 -1.78 5.12
N PHE A 142 11.55 -2.01 4.52
CA PHE A 142 11.75 -1.80 3.08
C PHE A 142 10.98 -2.82 2.24
N SER A 143 10.71 -4.02 2.76
CA SER A 143 10.00 -5.07 2.03
C SER A 143 8.49 -5.02 2.27
N ARG A 144 7.71 -5.38 1.25
CA ARG A 144 6.25 -5.46 1.35
C ARG A 144 5.80 -6.52 2.34
N GLU A 145 6.47 -7.66 2.38
CA GLU A 145 6.20 -8.70 3.36
C GLU A 145 6.29 -8.17 4.80
N GLY A 146 7.32 -7.35 5.08
CA GLY A 146 7.54 -6.81 6.43
C GLY A 146 6.40 -5.91 6.89
N PHE A 147 5.93 -4.96 6.07
CA PHE A 147 4.82 -4.10 6.50
C PHE A 147 3.44 -4.78 6.37
N VAL A 148 3.27 -5.80 5.52
CA VAL A 148 2.05 -6.62 5.53
C VAL A 148 1.95 -7.42 6.84
N LEU A 149 3.04 -8.04 7.29
CA LEU A 149 3.09 -8.69 8.61
C LEU A 149 2.82 -7.70 9.75
N GLU A 150 3.38 -6.49 9.68
CA GLU A 150 3.07 -5.43 10.65
C GLU A 150 1.58 -5.05 10.64
N ALA A 151 0.94 -4.97 9.47
CA ALA A 151 -0.49 -4.69 9.36
C ALA A 151 -1.33 -5.78 10.05
N ILE A 152 -0.93 -7.05 9.93
CA ILE A 152 -1.58 -8.16 10.64
C ILE A 152 -1.50 -7.97 12.17
N GLU A 153 -0.31 -7.67 12.69
CA GLU A 153 -0.12 -7.49 14.13
C GLU A 153 -0.84 -6.25 14.66
N LYS A 154 -0.87 -5.15 13.90
CA LYS A 154 -1.67 -3.97 14.19
C LYS A 154 -3.16 -4.29 14.24
N ALA A 155 -3.67 -5.06 13.28
CA ALA A 155 -5.06 -5.49 13.26
C ALA A 155 -5.39 -6.39 14.45
N LYS A 156 -4.55 -7.38 14.78
CA LYS A 156 -4.73 -8.22 15.96
C LYS A 156 -4.86 -7.38 17.23
N SER A 157 -3.94 -6.43 17.42
CA SER A 157 -3.95 -5.53 18.58
C SER A 157 -5.19 -4.64 18.62
N TYR A 158 -5.53 -4.01 17.51
CA TYR A 158 -6.67 -3.07 17.42
C TYR A 158 -8.02 -3.74 17.65
N TYR A 159 -8.23 -4.93 17.06
CA TYR A 159 -9.48 -5.68 17.17
C TYR A 159 -9.52 -6.62 18.39
N ASN A 160 -8.44 -6.67 19.16
CA ASN A 160 -8.27 -7.53 20.34
C ASN A 160 -8.54 -9.02 20.01
N VAL A 161 -7.88 -9.52 18.97
CA VAL A 161 -7.92 -10.92 18.53
C VAL A 161 -6.50 -11.49 18.52
N THR A 162 -6.36 -12.76 18.80
CA THR A 162 -5.05 -13.44 18.79
C THR A 162 -4.66 -13.89 17.39
N GLU A 163 -5.65 -14.37 16.62
CA GLU A 163 -5.45 -14.88 15.25
C GLU A 163 -6.71 -14.65 14.41
N PHE A 164 -6.51 -14.56 13.10
CA PHE A 164 -7.58 -14.56 12.11
C PHE A 164 -7.64 -15.94 11.45
N GLU A 165 -8.85 -16.43 11.19
CA GLU A 165 -9.11 -17.71 10.51
C GLU A 165 -8.71 -17.63 9.02
N GLN A 166 -8.81 -16.42 8.44
CA GLN A 166 -8.47 -16.13 7.05
C GLN A 166 -7.89 -14.72 6.94
N ILE A 167 -6.82 -14.56 6.15
CA ILE A 167 -6.21 -13.27 5.86
C ILE A 167 -6.15 -13.11 4.35
N ILE A 168 -6.71 -12.02 3.86
CA ILE A 168 -6.83 -11.72 2.43
C ILE A 168 -6.10 -10.42 2.13
N SER A 169 -5.11 -10.45 1.26
CA SER A 169 -4.47 -9.25 0.72
C SER A 169 -5.27 -8.73 -0.48
N VAL A 170 -5.49 -7.43 -0.54
CA VAL A 170 -6.23 -6.75 -1.61
C VAL A 170 -5.33 -5.71 -2.24
N GLY A 171 -5.03 -5.82 -3.53
CA GLY A 171 -4.07 -4.94 -4.20
C GLY A 171 -4.25 -4.88 -5.72
N ASP A 172 -3.60 -3.89 -6.36
CA ASP A 172 -3.66 -3.67 -7.81
C ASP A 172 -2.40 -4.11 -8.57
N GLY A 173 -1.33 -4.46 -7.85
CA GLY A 173 -0.01 -4.72 -8.41
C GLY A 173 0.47 -6.16 -8.33
N ILE A 174 1.37 -6.52 -9.25
CA ILE A 174 2.05 -7.83 -9.23
C ILE A 174 2.88 -8.02 -7.95
N TRP A 175 3.38 -6.94 -7.36
CA TRP A 175 4.09 -6.95 -6.08
C TRP A 175 3.18 -7.32 -4.91
N ASP A 176 1.89 -6.96 -4.95
CA ASP A 176 0.91 -7.33 -3.91
C ASP A 176 0.60 -8.83 -4.01
N LEU A 177 0.34 -9.31 -5.24
CA LEU A 177 0.13 -10.74 -5.49
C LEU A 177 1.31 -11.58 -5.02
N LYS A 178 2.55 -11.19 -5.39
CA LYS A 178 3.75 -11.92 -4.97
C LYS A 178 3.94 -11.89 -3.46
N THR A 179 3.65 -10.76 -2.81
CA THR A 179 3.71 -10.66 -1.36
C THR A 179 2.69 -11.58 -0.69
N ALA A 180 1.46 -11.62 -1.19
CA ALA A 180 0.44 -12.55 -0.70
C ALA A 180 0.87 -14.01 -0.85
N GLN A 181 1.39 -14.38 -2.03
CA GLN A 181 1.94 -15.74 -2.28
C GLN A 181 3.11 -16.10 -1.36
N ASN A 182 4.05 -15.16 -1.13
CA ASN A 182 5.20 -15.38 -0.26
C ASN A 182 4.80 -15.56 1.21
N LEU A 183 3.68 -14.99 1.62
CA LEU A 183 3.16 -15.04 2.98
C LEU A 183 2.04 -16.09 3.17
N ASP A 184 1.73 -16.86 2.12
CA ASP A 184 0.63 -17.84 2.12
C ASP A 184 -0.72 -17.21 2.51
N LEU A 185 -1.02 -16.03 1.93
CA LEU A 185 -2.27 -15.30 2.09
C LEU A 185 -3.14 -15.43 0.86
N ASP A 186 -4.45 -15.40 1.05
CA ASP A 186 -5.40 -15.22 -0.06
C ASP A 186 -5.19 -13.85 -0.72
N PHE A 187 -5.53 -13.75 -2.02
CA PHE A 187 -5.36 -12.51 -2.77
C PHE A 187 -6.59 -12.15 -3.60
N ILE A 188 -6.95 -10.87 -3.56
CA ILE A 188 -7.95 -10.26 -4.45
C ILE A 188 -7.30 -9.11 -5.21
N GLY A 189 -7.31 -9.19 -6.53
CA GLY A 189 -6.85 -8.12 -7.41
C GLY A 189 -7.93 -7.04 -7.62
N ILE A 190 -7.50 -5.77 -7.66
CA ILE A 190 -8.36 -4.62 -7.98
C ILE A 190 -7.81 -3.90 -9.21
N GLY A 191 -8.72 -3.35 -10.03
CA GLY A 191 -8.36 -2.56 -11.21
C GLY A 191 -8.04 -3.39 -12.45
N THR A 192 -7.94 -2.74 -13.60
CA THR A 192 -7.74 -3.40 -14.91
C THR A 192 -6.32 -3.33 -15.42
N LYS A 193 -5.53 -2.36 -14.93
CA LYS A 193 -4.19 -2.03 -15.46
C LYS A 193 -3.23 -3.22 -15.44
N ASN A 194 -3.18 -3.94 -14.32
CA ASN A 194 -2.24 -5.05 -14.10
C ASN A 194 -2.92 -6.42 -14.15
N LYS A 195 -4.23 -6.48 -14.48
CA LYS A 195 -5.02 -7.71 -14.46
C LYS A 195 -4.36 -8.86 -15.22
N ALA A 196 -4.01 -8.66 -16.48
CA ALA A 196 -3.47 -9.71 -17.32
C ALA A 196 -2.15 -10.29 -16.79
N VAL A 197 -1.26 -9.42 -16.26
CA VAL A 197 0.00 -9.88 -15.69
C VAL A 197 -0.22 -10.61 -14.36
N MET A 198 -1.19 -10.19 -13.55
CA MET A 198 -1.52 -10.88 -12.30
C MET A 198 -2.19 -12.23 -12.56
N GLU A 199 -3.12 -12.34 -13.54
CA GLU A 199 -3.72 -13.62 -13.98
C GLU A 199 -2.65 -14.60 -14.47
N ALA A 200 -1.69 -14.12 -15.28
CA ALA A 200 -0.57 -14.95 -15.73
C ALA A 200 0.36 -15.44 -14.60
N ASN A 201 0.29 -14.80 -13.42
CA ASN A 201 1.05 -15.16 -12.21
C ASN A 201 0.19 -15.83 -11.12
N GLY A 202 -0.99 -16.33 -11.47
CA GLY A 202 -1.81 -17.14 -10.57
C GLY A 202 -2.85 -16.37 -9.75
N MET A 203 -3.21 -15.14 -10.13
CA MET A 203 -4.37 -14.47 -9.53
C MET A 203 -5.67 -15.12 -10.02
N GLU A 204 -6.49 -15.59 -9.09
CA GLU A 204 -7.76 -16.27 -9.38
C GLU A 204 -8.98 -15.36 -9.14
N CYS A 205 -8.86 -14.39 -8.23
CA CYS A 205 -9.94 -13.50 -7.82
C CYS A 205 -9.64 -12.04 -8.17
N TRP A 206 -10.59 -11.38 -8.86
CA TRP A 206 -10.39 -10.01 -9.33
C TRP A 206 -11.71 -9.23 -9.44
N PHE A 207 -11.64 -7.93 -9.17
CA PHE A 207 -12.72 -6.96 -9.40
C PHE A 207 -12.16 -5.70 -10.09
N GLU A 208 -12.99 -5.09 -10.94
CA GLU A 208 -12.62 -3.83 -11.60
C GLU A 208 -12.52 -2.67 -10.59
N ASP A 209 -13.46 -2.63 -9.65
CA ASP A 209 -13.53 -1.69 -8.53
C ASP A 209 -14.37 -2.31 -7.39
N PHE A 210 -14.70 -1.53 -6.36
CA PHE A 210 -15.50 -2.03 -5.24
C PHE A 210 -17.02 -1.92 -5.44
N THR A 211 -17.53 -1.55 -6.62
CA THR A 211 -18.97 -1.41 -6.87
C THR A 211 -19.70 -2.74 -6.69
N ASN A 212 -19.13 -3.83 -7.23
CA ASN A 212 -19.65 -5.19 -7.15
C ASN A 212 -18.80 -6.11 -6.26
N PHE A 213 -17.99 -5.52 -5.40
CA PHE A 213 -17.17 -6.27 -4.46
C PHE A 213 -18.07 -6.84 -3.36
N GLU A 214 -18.30 -8.14 -3.40
CA GLU A 214 -19.03 -8.89 -2.38
C GLU A 214 -18.11 -9.97 -1.81
N ILE A 215 -17.73 -9.81 -0.55
CA ILE A 215 -16.76 -10.71 0.12
C ILE A 215 -17.35 -12.13 0.24
N SER A 216 -18.69 -12.26 0.40
CA SER A 216 -19.39 -13.54 0.49
C SER A 216 -19.46 -14.30 -0.85
N ASN A 217 -19.31 -13.60 -1.97
CA ASN A 217 -19.27 -14.15 -3.32
C ASN A 217 -17.84 -14.16 -3.88
N SER A 218 -16.85 -13.91 -3.01
CA SER A 218 -15.48 -13.95 -3.43
C SER A 218 -15.11 -15.35 -3.93
N CYS A 219 -14.33 -15.39 -4.98
CA CYS A 219 -13.74 -16.58 -5.57
C CYS A 219 -12.75 -17.29 -4.61
N LEU A 220 -12.78 -16.92 -3.33
CA LEU A 220 -11.99 -17.52 -2.27
C LEU A 220 -12.79 -18.67 -1.67
N SER A 221 -12.38 -19.87 -1.97
CA SER A 221 -12.96 -21.12 -1.47
C SER A 221 -12.34 -21.54 -0.15
#